data_0968f396af648942750b088ec0629fa9
#
_entry.id   0968f396af648942750b088ec0629fa9
#
_cell.length_a   1.000
_cell.length_b   1.000
_cell.length_c   1.000
_cell.angle_alpha   90.00
_cell.angle_beta   90.00
_cell.angle_gamma   90.00
#
_symmetry.space_group_name_H-M   'P 1'
#
loop_
_entity.id
_entity.type
_entity.pdbx_description
1 polymer ?
#
loop_
_entity_poly.entity_id
_entity_poly.type
_entity_poly.pdbx_seq_one_letter_code
_entity_poly.pdbx_strand_id
1 'polypeptide(L)'
;MGVLEKIRDIEAEMARTQKNKATEYHLGLLKAKLARYRAELLEGSSGGASKAGAGFDVAKAGFGRAVLIGFPSVGKSTLLSKVTSTESAAAAYAFTTLVAVPGVLEIEGAKIQLLDLPGIIEGAASGRGRGRQVVAVAKTADLVCIMLDATKPDDQRRQLEHELEEIGIRLNRQPPDVVFKQKTAGGITINCTVPLTKTDERTVRGILQAYKIHNADVMIREDITADDLIDTILGNRKYVPCLYVYNKIDSISLEEVDRLAREPHTVVISCELDLNLEVLKKRIWQKMGFNRIYTKKRGAEPDLMDPLIIKKTEATMEAVCDSIHRGIKHKFKYAVVWGKSSKFNPQGQRVGLTHKVAQDDVVSIVTKV
;
A
#
# COMPACT_ATOMS: atom_id res chain seq x y z
N MET A 1 12.83 7.62 -32.55
CA MET A 1 11.90 8.09 -31.48
C MET A 1 12.21 7.39 -30.19
N GLY A 2 12.59 8.15 -29.17
CA GLY A 2 12.82 7.63 -27.83
C GLY A 2 11.49 7.27 -27.12
N VAL A 3 11.54 6.41 -26.09
CA VAL A 3 10.32 6.03 -25.31
C VAL A 3 9.64 7.27 -24.71
N LEU A 4 10.41 8.27 -24.27
CA LEU A 4 9.88 9.53 -23.71
C LEU A 4 9.12 10.37 -24.75
N GLU A 5 9.57 10.39 -26.02
CA GLU A 5 8.86 11.09 -27.09
C GLU A 5 7.51 10.44 -27.36
N LYS A 6 7.48 9.09 -27.44
CA LYS A 6 6.25 8.33 -27.63
C LYS A 6 5.23 8.55 -26.50
N ILE A 7 5.71 8.68 -25.25
CA ILE A 7 4.85 9.00 -24.09
C ILE A 7 4.22 10.38 -24.29
N ARG A 8 5.03 11.41 -24.62
CA ARG A 8 4.52 12.78 -24.82
C ARG A 8 3.51 12.86 -25.97
N ASP A 9 3.77 12.15 -27.08
CA ASP A 9 2.86 12.13 -28.22
C ASP A 9 1.49 11.53 -27.83
N ILE A 10 1.50 10.41 -27.07
CA ILE A 10 0.27 9.77 -26.61
C ILE A 10 -0.47 10.66 -25.61
N GLU A 11 0.23 11.30 -24.68
CA GLU A 11 -0.37 12.23 -23.71
C GLU A 11 -1.00 13.44 -24.42
N ALA A 12 -0.33 13.99 -25.43
CA ALA A 12 -0.85 15.07 -26.26
C ALA A 12 -2.08 14.63 -27.06
N GLU A 13 -2.11 13.41 -27.59
CA GLU A 13 -3.26 12.84 -28.29
C GLU A 13 -4.43 12.63 -27.34
N MET A 14 -4.20 12.07 -26.15
CA MET A 14 -5.21 11.91 -25.12
C MET A 14 -5.80 13.25 -24.66
N ALA A 15 -4.99 14.29 -24.50
CA ALA A 15 -5.45 15.61 -24.09
C ALA A 15 -6.35 16.29 -25.16
N ARG A 16 -6.10 16.01 -26.44
CA ARG A 16 -6.91 16.53 -27.56
C ARG A 16 -8.19 15.74 -27.80
N THR A 17 -8.24 14.47 -27.33
CA THR A 17 -9.37 13.58 -27.58
C THR A 17 -10.49 13.87 -26.58
N GLN A 18 -11.66 14.26 -27.07
CA GLN A 18 -12.82 14.46 -26.21
C GLN A 18 -13.31 13.14 -25.62
N LYS A 19 -13.59 13.12 -24.32
CA LYS A 19 -14.08 11.94 -23.60
C LYS A 19 -15.57 11.75 -23.87
N ASN A 20 -15.93 10.80 -24.73
CA ASN A 20 -17.30 10.38 -24.96
C ASN A 20 -17.34 8.87 -25.30
N LYS A 21 -18.54 8.29 -25.38
CA LYS A 21 -18.71 6.86 -25.64
C LYS A 21 -18.11 6.39 -26.97
N ALA A 22 -18.08 7.26 -27.99
CA ALA A 22 -17.49 6.94 -29.30
C ALA A 22 -15.96 6.88 -29.27
N THR A 23 -15.31 7.67 -28.39
CA THR A 23 -13.85 7.74 -28.25
C THR A 23 -13.31 6.85 -27.15
N GLU A 24 -14.16 6.21 -26.34
CA GLU A 24 -13.79 5.39 -25.19
C GLU A 24 -12.86 4.23 -25.59
N TYR A 25 -13.16 3.55 -26.67
CA TYR A 25 -12.30 2.50 -27.24
C TYR A 25 -10.90 3.03 -27.58
N HIS A 26 -10.83 4.15 -28.29
CA HIS A 26 -9.56 4.76 -28.68
C HIS A 26 -8.74 5.22 -27.47
N LEU A 27 -9.41 5.87 -26.52
CA LEU A 27 -8.77 6.27 -25.25
C LEU A 27 -8.28 5.06 -24.45
N GLY A 28 -9.02 3.97 -24.42
CA GLY A 28 -8.60 2.72 -23.80
C GLY A 28 -7.30 2.16 -24.39
N LEU A 29 -7.18 2.17 -25.73
CA LEU A 29 -5.95 1.76 -26.41
C LEU A 29 -4.77 2.70 -26.15
N LEU A 30 -5.00 4.00 -26.13
CA LEU A 30 -3.95 4.99 -25.80
C LEU A 30 -3.44 4.80 -24.38
N LYS A 31 -4.33 4.58 -23.40
CA LYS A 31 -3.98 4.26 -22.02
C LYS A 31 -3.16 2.98 -21.91
N ALA A 32 -3.53 1.93 -22.64
CA ALA A 32 -2.78 0.67 -22.67
C ALA A 32 -1.35 0.87 -23.20
N LYS A 33 -1.20 1.62 -24.29
CA LYS A 33 0.12 1.97 -24.84
C LYS A 33 0.95 2.81 -23.89
N LEU A 34 0.34 3.82 -23.28
CA LEU A 34 0.98 4.69 -22.29
C LEU A 34 1.50 3.91 -21.08
N ALA A 35 0.64 3.06 -20.49
CA ALA A 35 1.00 2.22 -19.36
C ALA A 35 2.16 1.25 -19.70
N ARG A 36 2.18 0.71 -20.90
CA ARG A 36 3.27 -0.14 -21.39
C ARG A 36 4.58 0.62 -21.51
N TYR A 37 4.58 1.80 -22.14
CA TYR A 37 5.80 2.59 -22.29
C TYR A 37 6.33 3.12 -20.95
N ARG A 38 5.45 3.48 -20.02
CA ARG A 38 5.84 3.85 -18.64
C ARG A 38 6.45 2.67 -17.90
N ALA A 39 5.89 1.46 -18.03
CA ALA A 39 6.49 0.25 -17.46
C ALA A 39 7.87 -0.03 -18.05
N GLU A 40 8.03 0.04 -19.37
CA GLU A 40 9.31 -0.13 -20.07
C GLU A 40 10.35 0.88 -19.58
N LEU A 41 9.95 2.13 -19.33
CA LEU A 41 10.83 3.18 -18.84
C LEU A 41 11.27 2.94 -17.38
N LEU A 42 10.37 2.41 -16.53
CA LEU A 42 10.66 2.10 -15.13
C LEU A 42 11.51 0.83 -14.97
N GLU A 43 11.29 -0.18 -15.80
CA GLU A 43 12.07 -1.44 -15.79
C GLU A 43 13.48 -1.23 -16.35
N GLY A 44 13.69 -0.18 -17.13
CA GLY A 44 14.95 0.19 -17.76
C GLY A 44 15.28 -0.74 -18.92
N SER A 45 16.03 -0.26 -19.91
CA SER A 45 16.60 -1.07 -20.99
C SER A 45 17.62 -2.06 -20.40
N SER A 46 17.15 -3.12 -19.77
CA SER A 46 17.98 -4.23 -19.32
C SER A 46 18.33 -5.14 -20.48
N GLY A 47 19.08 -4.59 -21.43
CA GLY A 47 19.90 -5.36 -22.36
C GLY A 47 21.20 -5.76 -21.64
N GLY A 48 21.12 -6.61 -20.66
CA GLY A 48 22.27 -7.10 -19.91
C GLY A 48 21.81 -7.66 -18.59
N ALA A 49 21.98 -8.94 -18.37
CA ALA A 49 21.72 -9.63 -17.11
C ALA A 49 22.54 -9.01 -15.97
N SER A 50 22.09 -7.89 -15.42
CA SER A 50 22.56 -7.41 -14.12
C SER A 50 21.69 -8.06 -13.06
N LYS A 51 22.34 -8.85 -12.22
CA LYS A 51 21.79 -9.54 -11.05
C LYS A 51 20.76 -8.64 -10.37
N ALA A 52 19.49 -9.03 -10.41
CA ALA A 52 18.47 -8.50 -9.54
C ALA A 52 18.98 -8.64 -8.09
N GLY A 53 19.16 -7.53 -7.38
CA GLY A 53 19.44 -7.60 -5.96
C GLY A 53 20.59 -6.77 -5.40
N ALA A 54 21.23 -5.91 -6.17
CA ALA A 54 22.26 -5.04 -5.58
C ALA A 54 21.71 -3.61 -5.39
N GLY A 55 21.18 -3.30 -4.21
CA GLY A 55 21.47 -2.00 -3.68
C GLY A 55 20.38 -1.08 -3.17
N PHE A 56 19.06 -1.42 -3.16
CA PHE A 56 18.05 -0.47 -2.67
C PHE A 56 16.98 -1.06 -1.75
N ASP A 57 17.17 -2.29 -1.32
CA ASP A 57 16.23 -2.90 -0.37
C ASP A 57 16.65 -2.52 1.05
N VAL A 58 15.99 -1.49 1.59
CA VAL A 58 16.07 -1.21 3.02
C VAL A 58 15.43 -2.42 3.71
N ALA A 59 16.22 -3.18 4.46
CA ALA A 59 15.71 -4.33 5.20
C ALA A 59 14.46 -3.94 5.99
N LYS A 60 13.39 -4.73 5.88
CA LYS A 60 12.16 -4.47 6.61
C LYS A 60 12.41 -4.72 8.09
N ALA A 61 12.40 -3.67 8.89
CA ALA A 61 12.53 -3.75 10.34
C ALA A 61 11.15 -3.55 10.97
N GLY A 62 10.83 -4.37 11.98
CA GLY A 62 9.54 -4.31 12.67
C GLY A 62 8.38 -4.97 11.91
N PHE A 63 7.16 -4.72 12.39
CA PHE A 63 5.94 -5.39 11.91
C PHE A 63 5.39 -4.79 10.61
N GLY A 64 5.70 -3.52 10.31
CA GLY A 64 5.24 -2.84 9.12
C GLY A 64 6.08 -1.64 8.74
N ARG A 65 5.89 -1.18 7.51
CA ARG A 65 6.60 -0.05 6.94
C ARG A 65 5.61 1.03 6.49
N ALA A 66 5.71 2.22 7.05
CA ALA A 66 5.03 3.41 6.59
C ALA A 66 6.03 4.33 5.88
N VAL A 67 5.59 4.96 4.80
CA VAL A 67 6.42 5.85 3.99
C VAL A 67 5.83 7.26 4.04
N LEU A 68 6.66 8.26 4.36
CA LEU A 68 6.30 9.66 4.31
C LEU A 68 6.65 10.25 2.95
N ILE A 69 5.67 10.89 2.33
CA ILE A 69 5.78 11.54 1.03
C ILE A 69 5.22 12.95 1.17
N GLY A 70 5.81 13.91 0.50
CA GLY A 70 5.32 15.30 0.52
C GLY A 70 6.35 16.28 -0.01
N PHE A 71 5.89 17.49 -0.31
CA PHE A 71 6.74 18.57 -0.81
C PHE A 71 7.82 18.98 0.19
N PRO A 72 8.87 19.68 -0.24
CA PRO A 72 9.81 20.30 0.68
C PRO A 72 9.10 21.22 1.67
N SER A 73 9.64 21.33 2.88
CA SER A 73 9.15 22.25 3.94
C SER A 73 7.75 22.00 4.49
N VAL A 74 7.10 20.88 4.17
CA VAL A 74 5.80 20.49 4.78
C VAL A 74 5.94 19.95 6.22
N GLY A 75 7.19 19.71 6.71
CA GLY A 75 7.46 19.27 8.07
C GLY A 75 7.68 17.76 8.23
N LYS A 76 8.05 17.02 7.17
CA LYS A 76 8.31 15.56 7.23
C LYS A 76 9.39 15.20 8.26
N SER A 77 10.55 15.83 8.18
CA SER A 77 11.67 15.56 9.10
C SER A 77 11.35 15.98 10.52
N THR A 78 10.57 17.06 10.71
CA THR A 78 10.08 17.49 12.02
C THR A 78 9.13 16.45 12.61
N LEU A 79 8.19 15.93 11.82
CA LEU A 79 7.31 14.85 12.25
C LEU A 79 8.13 13.62 12.65
N LEU A 80 9.07 13.22 11.80
CA LEU A 80 9.92 12.06 12.06
C LEU A 80 10.64 12.20 13.41
N SER A 81 11.29 13.34 13.67
CA SER A 81 12.03 13.57 14.93
C SER A 81 11.13 13.56 16.17
N LYS A 82 9.86 14.02 16.06
CA LYS A 82 8.93 14.06 17.19
C LYS A 82 8.23 12.73 17.49
N VAL A 83 8.04 11.92 16.48
CA VAL A 83 7.22 10.70 16.58
C VAL A 83 8.07 9.45 16.75
N THR A 84 9.36 9.51 16.40
CA THR A 84 10.28 8.37 16.52
C THR A 84 11.26 8.57 17.68
N SER A 85 11.60 7.48 18.37
CA SER A 85 12.69 7.45 19.34
C SER A 85 14.03 7.47 18.59
N THR A 86 14.69 8.62 18.58
CA THR A 86 15.82 8.98 17.72
C THR A 86 17.12 8.22 17.97
N GLU A 87 17.30 7.55 19.10
CA GLU A 87 18.63 7.01 19.48
C GLU A 87 19.00 5.67 18.83
N SER A 88 18.04 4.87 18.36
CA SER A 88 18.37 3.53 17.83
C SER A 88 18.42 3.41 16.31
N ALA A 89 17.93 4.40 15.58
CA ALA A 89 17.80 4.29 14.12
C ALA A 89 19.09 4.66 13.36
N ALA A 90 19.86 5.64 13.83
CA ALA A 90 21.08 6.08 13.14
C ALA A 90 22.21 5.04 13.19
N ALA A 91 22.28 4.20 14.22
CA ALA A 91 23.33 3.19 14.38
C ALA A 91 23.12 1.94 13.52
N ALA A 92 21.89 1.60 13.16
CA ALA A 92 21.58 0.37 12.44
C ALA A 92 21.73 0.47 10.90
N TYR A 93 21.86 1.68 10.36
CA TYR A 93 21.77 1.93 8.90
C TYR A 93 22.99 2.67 8.32
N ALA A 94 24.16 2.49 8.91
CA ALA A 94 25.41 3.14 8.49
C ALA A 94 25.86 2.83 7.04
N PHE A 95 25.17 1.96 6.32
CA PHE A 95 25.55 1.49 4.97
C PHE A 95 24.57 1.87 3.85
N THR A 96 23.57 2.70 4.12
CA THR A 96 22.63 3.10 3.06
C THR A 96 23.04 4.44 2.46
N THR A 97 23.58 4.40 1.25
CA THR A 97 23.85 5.57 0.39
C THR A 97 22.57 6.29 -0.05
N LEU A 98 21.43 5.92 0.48
CA LEU A 98 20.12 6.47 0.18
C LEU A 98 19.69 7.51 1.22
N VAL A 99 19.15 8.55 0.68
CA VAL A 99 18.59 9.73 1.32
C VAL A 99 17.27 9.43 2.08
N ALA A 100 16.97 8.18 2.41
CA ALA A 100 15.81 7.84 3.24
C ALA A 100 16.26 7.81 4.71
N VAL A 101 15.72 8.68 5.54
CA VAL A 101 15.94 8.67 6.99
C VAL A 101 14.96 7.70 7.63
N PRO A 102 15.42 6.55 8.14
CA PRO A 102 14.53 5.63 8.82
C PRO A 102 14.30 6.07 10.27
N GLY A 103 13.03 6.09 10.68
CA GLY A 103 12.63 6.20 12.08
C GLY A 103 11.88 4.93 12.51
N VAL A 104 11.89 4.63 13.80
CA VAL A 104 11.09 3.57 14.39
C VAL A 104 10.01 4.20 15.25
N LEU A 105 8.78 3.98 14.87
CA LEU A 105 7.59 4.41 15.57
C LEU A 105 7.04 3.25 16.39
N GLU A 106 6.93 3.43 17.70
CA GLU A 106 6.31 2.44 18.58
C GLU A 106 4.84 2.81 18.85
N ILE A 107 3.94 1.91 18.45
CA ILE A 107 2.50 2.05 18.68
C ILE A 107 1.96 0.74 19.23
N GLU A 108 1.27 0.78 20.37
CA GLU A 108 0.56 -0.38 20.90
C GLU A 108 1.45 -1.65 21.04
N GLY A 109 2.74 -1.47 21.34
CA GLY A 109 3.73 -2.55 21.41
C GLY A 109 4.29 -3.00 20.06
N ALA A 110 3.85 -2.42 18.94
CA ALA A 110 4.40 -2.70 17.61
C ALA A 110 5.47 -1.68 17.22
N LYS A 111 6.57 -2.16 16.65
CA LYS A 111 7.59 -1.34 16.01
C LYS A 111 7.28 -1.22 14.52
N ILE A 112 7.00 0.02 14.07
CA ILE A 112 6.69 0.36 12.70
C ILE A 112 7.84 1.18 12.13
N GLN A 113 8.40 0.76 11.02
CA GLN A 113 9.43 1.50 10.32
C GLN A 113 8.80 2.67 9.57
N LEU A 114 9.22 3.89 9.88
CA LEU A 114 8.80 5.11 9.19
C LEU A 114 9.95 5.60 8.32
N LEU A 115 9.73 5.71 7.02
CA LEU A 115 10.74 6.14 6.05
C LEU A 115 10.36 7.50 5.47
N ASP A 116 11.22 8.49 5.62
CA ASP A 116 11.11 9.75 4.88
C ASP A 116 11.70 9.56 3.48
N LEU A 117 10.91 9.80 2.45
CA LEU A 117 11.33 9.76 1.05
C LEU A 117 11.40 11.19 0.49
N PRO A 118 12.54 11.86 0.58
CA PRO A 118 12.73 13.16 -0.05
C PRO A 118 12.84 13.02 -1.57
N GLY A 119 12.24 13.93 -2.32
CA GLY A 119 12.48 14.10 -3.76
C GLY A 119 11.66 13.26 -4.71
N ILE A 120 10.43 12.83 -4.33
CA ILE A 120 9.48 12.17 -5.28
C ILE A 120 8.94 13.15 -6.34
N ILE A 121 8.98 14.44 -6.08
CA ILE A 121 8.01 15.44 -6.52
C ILE A 121 8.19 15.98 -7.94
N GLU A 122 9.27 15.72 -8.64
CA GLU A 122 9.38 16.18 -10.03
C GLU A 122 10.10 15.16 -10.90
N GLY A 123 9.32 14.46 -11.74
CA GLY A 123 9.86 13.61 -12.79
C GLY A 123 10.23 12.18 -12.35
N ALA A 124 9.71 11.67 -11.23
CA ALA A 124 9.88 10.26 -10.84
C ALA A 124 9.29 9.33 -11.89
N ALA A 125 8.16 9.68 -12.46
CA ALA A 125 7.50 8.96 -13.55
C ALA A 125 8.28 9.03 -14.88
N SER A 126 9.04 10.09 -15.10
CA SER A 126 9.88 10.25 -16.30
C SER A 126 11.20 9.46 -16.25
N GLY A 127 11.44 8.71 -15.18
CA GLY A 127 12.63 7.86 -15.01
C GLY A 127 13.95 8.64 -14.87
N ARG A 128 13.89 9.96 -14.66
CA ARG A 128 15.06 10.80 -14.45
C ARG A 128 15.52 10.74 -13.00
N GLY A 129 16.81 10.59 -12.78
CA GLY A 129 17.43 10.66 -11.48
C GLY A 129 17.06 9.53 -10.48
N ARG A 130 16.78 9.90 -9.24
CA ARG A 130 16.52 8.98 -8.11
C ARG A 130 15.11 8.39 -8.08
N GLY A 131 14.22 8.76 -9.01
CA GLY A 131 12.82 8.35 -9.02
C GLY A 131 12.61 6.84 -8.94
N ARG A 132 13.42 6.04 -9.65
CA ARG A 132 13.31 4.56 -9.60
C ARG A 132 13.53 3.97 -8.21
N GLN A 133 14.46 4.54 -7.44
CA GLN A 133 14.79 4.07 -6.10
C GLN A 133 13.67 4.34 -5.12
N VAL A 134 13.12 5.54 -5.22
CA VAL A 134 11.97 5.97 -4.43
C VAL A 134 10.74 5.11 -4.73
N VAL A 135 10.50 4.80 -6.01
CA VAL A 135 9.45 3.88 -6.45
C VAL A 135 9.62 2.50 -5.83
N ALA A 136 10.84 1.95 -5.86
CA ALA A 136 11.11 0.63 -5.28
C ALA A 136 10.78 0.60 -3.79
N VAL A 137 11.19 1.62 -3.02
CA VAL A 137 10.88 1.73 -1.59
C VAL A 137 9.39 1.95 -1.35
N ALA A 138 8.74 2.83 -2.11
CA ALA A 138 7.30 3.07 -1.97
C ALA A 138 6.45 1.82 -2.28
N LYS A 139 6.88 0.98 -3.22
CA LYS A 139 6.24 -0.33 -3.50
C LYS A 139 6.38 -1.33 -2.36
N THR A 140 7.37 -1.21 -1.48
CA THR A 140 7.51 -2.07 -0.31
C THR A 140 6.70 -1.59 0.90
N ALA A 141 6.11 -0.40 0.84
CA ALA A 141 5.32 0.18 1.92
C ALA A 141 4.03 -0.61 2.19
N ASP A 142 3.67 -0.71 3.46
CA ASP A 142 2.37 -1.20 3.93
C ASP A 142 1.37 -0.05 4.13
N LEU A 143 1.86 1.19 4.26
CA LEU A 143 1.09 2.43 4.37
C LEU A 143 1.85 3.59 3.71
N VAL A 144 1.15 4.43 2.97
CA VAL A 144 1.67 5.71 2.47
C VAL A 144 1.05 6.84 3.28
N CYS A 145 1.88 7.74 3.83
CA CYS A 145 1.45 8.95 4.49
C CYS A 145 1.86 10.15 3.62
N ILE A 146 0.90 10.82 3.02
CA ILE A 146 1.12 12.04 2.24
C ILE A 146 1.02 13.24 3.16
N MET A 147 2.15 13.91 3.40
CA MET A 147 2.20 15.13 4.18
C MET A 147 1.95 16.35 3.31
N LEU A 148 0.99 17.16 3.74
CA LEU A 148 0.53 18.36 3.07
C LEU A 148 0.65 19.56 4.02
N ASP A 149 0.83 20.73 3.45
CA ASP A 149 0.82 22.00 4.18
C ASP A 149 -0.60 22.56 4.15
N ALA A 150 -1.24 22.69 5.32
CA ALA A 150 -2.62 23.16 5.43
C ALA A 150 -2.81 24.62 4.96
N THR A 151 -1.73 25.39 4.86
CA THR A 151 -1.77 26.77 4.35
C THR A 151 -1.78 26.88 2.84
N LYS A 152 -1.61 25.74 2.13
CA LYS A 152 -1.51 25.69 0.67
C LYS A 152 -2.75 25.04 0.03
N PRO A 153 -3.07 25.39 -1.22
CA PRO A 153 -4.20 24.79 -1.91
C PRO A 153 -4.04 23.29 -2.16
N ASP A 154 -5.15 22.59 -2.34
CA ASP A 154 -5.24 21.14 -2.53
C ASP A 154 -4.58 20.62 -3.83
N ASP A 155 -4.07 21.49 -4.69
CA ASP A 155 -3.37 21.11 -5.93
C ASP A 155 -2.15 20.23 -5.64
N GLN A 156 -1.47 20.44 -4.51
CA GLN A 156 -0.35 19.62 -4.08
C GLN A 156 -0.75 18.15 -3.84
N ARG A 157 -1.92 17.93 -3.26
CA ARG A 157 -2.46 16.57 -3.05
C ARG A 157 -2.70 15.87 -4.38
N ARG A 158 -3.39 16.53 -5.30
CA ARG A 158 -3.70 15.99 -6.63
C ARG A 158 -2.44 15.65 -7.42
N GLN A 159 -1.43 16.51 -7.35
CA GLN A 159 -0.15 16.30 -8.01
C GLN A 159 0.57 15.06 -7.46
N LEU A 160 0.65 14.91 -6.13
CA LEU A 160 1.28 13.74 -5.51
C LEU A 160 0.51 12.44 -5.78
N GLU A 161 -0.82 12.47 -5.74
CA GLU A 161 -1.66 11.33 -6.10
C GLU A 161 -1.39 10.90 -7.55
N HIS A 162 -1.34 11.86 -8.48
CA HIS A 162 -1.08 11.60 -9.90
C HIS A 162 0.31 10.98 -10.13
N GLU A 163 1.37 11.53 -9.54
CA GLU A 163 2.73 11.00 -9.60
C GLU A 163 2.80 9.54 -9.08
N LEU A 164 2.13 9.25 -7.96
CA LEU A 164 2.08 7.90 -7.41
C LEU A 164 1.28 6.93 -8.30
N GLU A 165 0.18 7.39 -8.88
CA GLU A 165 -0.59 6.58 -9.84
C GLU A 165 0.20 6.26 -11.10
N GLU A 166 1.01 7.19 -11.60
CA GLU A 166 1.88 6.98 -12.77
C GLU A 166 2.93 5.90 -12.56
N ILE A 167 3.52 5.85 -11.36
CA ILE A 167 4.48 4.80 -10.98
C ILE A 167 3.83 3.46 -10.62
N GLY A 168 2.51 3.40 -10.66
CA GLY A 168 1.73 2.17 -10.45
C GLY A 168 1.40 1.87 -9.00
N ILE A 169 1.32 2.89 -8.14
CA ILE A 169 0.79 2.79 -6.79
C ILE A 169 -0.66 3.27 -6.80
N ARG A 170 -1.58 2.45 -6.32
CA ARG A 170 -3.01 2.76 -6.21
C ARG A 170 -3.34 3.03 -4.75
N LEU A 171 -3.69 4.29 -4.46
CA LEU A 171 -3.96 4.75 -3.10
C LEU A 171 -5.42 4.51 -2.72
N ASN A 172 -5.64 3.93 -1.52
CA ASN A 172 -6.97 3.71 -0.94
C ASN A 172 -7.96 2.98 -1.88
N ARG A 173 -7.45 2.20 -2.83
CA ARG A 173 -8.24 1.34 -3.71
C ARG A 173 -7.98 -0.12 -3.39
N GLN A 174 -8.92 -0.98 -3.73
CA GLN A 174 -8.73 -2.43 -3.71
C GLN A 174 -8.37 -2.93 -5.11
N PRO A 175 -7.60 -4.02 -5.22
CA PRO A 175 -7.37 -4.64 -6.51
C PRO A 175 -8.70 -5.06 -7.14
N PRO A 176 -8.86 -4.87 -8.47
CA PRO A 176 -10.09 -5.24 -9.16
C PRO A 176 -10.34 -6.76 -9.12
N ASP A 177 -11.60 -7.17 -8.95
CA ASP A 177 -11.97 -8.60 -8.97
C ASP A 177 -12.06 -9.11 -10.41
N VAL A 178 -10.89 -9.17 -11.04
CA VAL A 178 -10.69 -9.68 -12.40
C VAL A 178 -9.66 -10.81 -12.36
N VAL A 179 -10.06 -11.97 -12.84
CA VAL A 179 -9.15 -13.09 -13.02
C VAL A 179 -8.67 -13.10 -14.46
N PHE A 180 -7.41 -12.84 -14.67
CA PHE A 180 -6.74 -12.91 -15.98
C PHE A 180 -5.79 -14.11 -16.02
N LYS A 181 -5.98 -14.98 -17.03
CA LYS A 181 -5.13 -16.13 -17.25
C LYS A 181 -4.75 -16.23 -18.73
N GLN A 182 -3.45 -16.07 -19.01
CA GLN A 182 -2.94 -16.26 -20.37
C GLN A 182 -2.90 -17.75 -20.74
N LYS A 183 -3.28 -18.07 -21.97
CA LYS A 183 -3.29 -19.42 -22.55
C LYS A 183 -2.31 -19.52 -23.72
N THR A 184 -1.95 -20.74 -24.09
CA THR A 184 -1.13 -21.00 -25.29
C THR A 184 -1.93 -21.01 -26.57
N ALA A 185 -3.22 -21.42 -26.52
CA ALA A 185 -4.12 -21.51 -27.68
C ALA A 185 -5.57 -21.30 -27.24
N GLY A 186 -6.51 -21.16 -28.20
CA GLY A 186 -7.96 -21.09 -27.95
C GLY A 186 -8.59 -19.69 -28.01
N GLY A 187 -7.81 -18.66 -28.36
CA GLY A 187 -8.35 -17.30 -28.49
C GLY A 187 -8.65 -16.61 -27.16
N ILE A 188 -9.32 -15.46 -27.23
CA ILE A 188 -9.71 -14.67 -26.06
C ILE A 188 -11.13 -15.01 -25.68
N THR A 189 -11.32 -15.55 -24.47
CA THR A 189 -12.60 -15.78 -23.84
C THR A 189 -12.85 -14.75 -22.74
N ILE A 190 -13.96 -14.03 -22.79
CA ILE A 190 -14.35 -13.02 -21.80
C ILE A 190 -15.66 -13.48 -21.16
N ASN A 191 -15.65 -13.66 -19.85
CA ASN A 191 -16.81 -14.01 -19.05
C ASN A 191 -17.08 -12.88 -18.04
N CYS A 192 -18.25 -12.24 -18.14
CA CYS A 192 -18.67 -11.20 -17.21
C CYS A 192 -19.81 -11.73 -16.34
N THR A 193 -19.68 -11.61 -15.01
CA THR A 193 -20.76 -11.96 -14.08
C THR A 193 -21.68 -10.77 -13.80
N VAL A 194 -21.25 -9.56 -14.15
CA VAL A 194 -22.00 -8.32 -14.01
C VAL A 194 -22.02 -7.56 -15.35
N PRO A 195 -23.05 -6.76 -15.63
CA PRO A 195 -23.06 -5.91 -16.82
C PRO A 195 -21.94 -4.85 -16.72
N LEU A 196 -21.18 -4.69 -17.79
CA LEU A 196 -20.16 -3.67 -17.90
C LEU A 196 -20.77 -2.35 -18.34
N THR A 197 -20.69 -1.31 -17.49
CA THR A 197 -21.17 0.05 -17.79
C THR A 197 -20.04 1.02 -18.11
N LYS A 198 -18.84 0.80 -17.52
CA LYS A 198 -17.65 1.63 -17.64
C LYS A 198 -16.70 1.23 -18.76
N THR A 199 -16.88 0.04 -19.31
CA THR A 199 -16.11 -0.46 -20.46
C THR A 199 -16.95 -1.47 -21.23
N ASP A 200 -16.52 -1.87 -22.42
CA ASP A 200 -17.19 -2.88 -23.24
C ASP A 200 -16.24 -4.03 -23.61
N GLU A 201 -16.79 -5.15 -24.04
CA GLU A 201 -15.99 -6.31 -24.48
C GLU A 201 -15.04 -5.97 -25.62
N ARG A 202 -15.42 -5.06 -26.52
CA ARG A 202 -14.59 -4.62 -27.63
C ARG A 202 -13.34 -3.92 -27.12
N THR A 203 -13.49 -3.03 -26.13
CA THR A 203 -12.37 -2.35 -25.47
C THR A 203 -11.46 -3.33 -24.74
N VAL A 204 -12.03 -4.30 -24.02
CA VAL A 204 -11.28 -5.37 -23.35
C VAL A 204 -10.41 -6.14 -24.36
N ARG A 205 -11.00 -6.59 -25.48
CA ARG A 205 -10.27 -7.29 -26.56
C ARG A 205 -9.19 -6.42 -27.19
N GLY A 206 -9.49 -5.15 -27.44
CA GLY A 206 -8.53 -4.19 -28.00
C GLY A 206 -7.33 -3.96 -27.09
N ILE A 207 -7.55 -3.83 -25.78
CA ILE A 207 -6.48 -3.69 -24.78
C ILE A 207 -5.60 -4.95 -24.78
N LEU A 208 -6.17 -6.14 -24.75
CA LEU A 208 -5.41 -7.41 -24.78
C LEU A 208 -4.55 -7.51 -26.05
N GLN A 209 -5.11 -7.15 -27.22
CA GLN A 209 -4.37 -7.12 -28.48
C GLN A 209 -3.21 -6.09 -28.45
N ALA A 210 -3.40 -4.92 -27.83
CA ALA A 210 -2.34 -3.92 -27.68
C ALA A 210 -1.15 -4.45 -26.85
N TYR A 211 -1.41 -5.38 -25.92
CA TYR A 211 -0.38 -6.12 -25.18
C TYR A 211 0.14 -7.37 -25.91
N LYS A 212 -0.28 -7.60 -27.17
CA LYS A 212 0.05 -8.81 -27.97
C LYS A 212 -0.44 -10.11 -27.32
N ILE A 213 -1.50 -10.06 -26.56
CA ILE A 213 -2.13 -11.21 -25.96
C ILE A 213 -3.28 -11.67 -26.88
N HIS A 214 -3.11 -12.80 -27.54
CA HIS A 214 -4.07 -13.36 -28.48
C HIS A 214 -4.88 -14.52 -27.89
N ASN A 215 -4.41 -15.12 -26.80
CA ASN A 215 -5.05 -16.24 -26.15
C ASN A 215 -5.09 -15.98 -24.63
N ALA A 216 -6.31 -15.80 -24.09
CA ALA A 216 -6.49 -15.57 -22.65
C ALA A 216 -7.93 -15.89 -22.22
N ASP A 217 -8.08 -16.27 -20.95
CA ASP A 217 -9.34 -16.25 -20.22
C ASP A 217 -9.38 -15.04 -19.32
N VAL A 218 -10.42 -14.25 -19.44
CA VAL A 218 -10.70 -13.09 -18.60
C VAL A 218 -12.05 -13.29 -17.95
N MET A 219 -12.07 -13.37 -16.63
CA MET A 219 -13.31 -13.42 -15.84
C MET A 219 -13.44 -12.12 -15.06
N ILE A 220 -14.49 -11.36 -15.35
CA ILE A 220 -14.76 -10.04 -14.77
C ILE A 220 -15.94 -10.19 -13.83
N ARG A 221 -15.75 -9.88 -12.54
CA ARG A 221 -16.75 -10.03 -11.48
C ARG A 221 -17.29 -8.71 -10.94
N GLU A 222 -16.76 -7.59 -11.41
CA GLU A 222 -17.20 -6.25 -11.05
C GLU A 222 -17.19 -5.32 -12.26
N ASP A 223 -17.87 -4.16 -12.18
CA ASP A 223 -17.89 -3.17 -13.27
C ASP A 223 -16.57 -2.36 -13.27
N ILE A 224 -15.65 -2.75 -14.13
CA ILE A 224 -14.28 -2.25 -14.21
C ILE A 224 -14.09 -1.16 -15.27
N THR A 225 -13.09 -0.33 -15.06
CA THR A 225 -12.60 0.62 -16.07
C THR A 225 -11.49 -0.01 -16.92
N ALA A 226 -11.14 0.65 -18.03
CA ALA A 226 -10.01 0.24 -18.86
C ALA A 226 -8.68 0.23 -18.06
N ASP A 227 -8.51 1.16 -17.10
CA ASP A 227 -7.33 1.25 -16.25
C ASP A 227 -7.23 0.06 -15.31
N ASP A 228 -8.35 -0.42 -14.73
CA ASP A 228 -8.39 -1.59 -13.85
C ASP A 228 -7.97 -2.87 -14.60
N LEU A 229 -8.43 -3.01 -15.85
CA LEU A 229 -8.01 -4.12 -16.71
C LEU A 229 -6.51 -4.06 -17.03
N ILE A 230 -6.00 -2.89 -17.38
CA ILE A 230 -4.57 -2.67 -17.64
C ILE A 230 -3.74 -3.01 -16.41
N ASP A 231 -4.18 -2.60 -15.22
CA ASP A 231 -3.52 -2.90 -13.96
C ASP A 231 -3.46 -4.42 -13.70
N THR A 232 -4.55 -5.14 -14.01
CA THR A 232 -4.59 -6.60 -13.88
C THR A 232 -3.65 -7.30 -14.87
N ILE A 233 -3.60 -6.85 -16.12
CA ILE A 233 -2.72 -7.43 -17.16
C ILE A 233 -1.25 -7.23 -16.80
N LEU A 234 -0.87 -6.03 -16.35
CA LEU A 234 0.50 -5.71 -15.96
C LEU A 234 0.95 -6.44 -14.72
N GLY A 235 0.06 -6.68 -13.75
CA GLY A 235 0.35 -7.41 -12.50
C GLY A 235 1.41 -6.78 -11.59
N ASN A 236 1.93 -5.59 -11.95
CA ASN A 236 3.01 -4.90 -11.24
C ASN A 236 2.52 -3.70 -10.41
N ARG A 237 1.21 -3.56 -10.27
CA ARG A 237 0.58 -2.48 -9.49
C ARG A 237 0.53 -2.84 -8.02
N LYS A 238 0.71 -1.84 -7.17
CA LYS A 238 0.64 -1.98 -5.72
C LYS A 238 -0.54 -1.17 -5.18
N TYR A 239 -1.47 -1.86 -4.52
CA TYR A 239 -2.60 -1.24 -3.83
C TYR A 239 -2.20 -1.03 -2.38
N VAL A 240 -2.16 0.23 -1.93
CA VAL A 240 -1.66 0.61 -0.61
C VAL A 240 -2.64 1.57 0.05
N PRO A 241 -2.98 1.38 1.33
CA PRO A 241 -3.71 2.39 2.08
C PRO A 241 -2.89 3.67 2.16
N CYS A 242 -3.58 4.81 2.08
CA CYS A 242 -2.99 6.12 2.18
C CYS A 242 -3.66 6.92 3.31
N LEU A 243 -2.86 7.72 4.00
CA LEU A 243 -3.29 8.68 4.99
C LEU A 243 -2.79 10.07 4.57
N TYR A 244 -3.72 11.02 4.45
CA TYR A 244 -3.40 12.42 4.18
C TYR A 244 -3.18 13.14 5.49
N VAL A 245 -2.02 13.74 5.67
CA VAL A 245 -1.63 14.40 6.92
C VAL A 245 -1.41 15.87 6.65
N TYR A 246 -2.40 16.71 6.99
CA TYR A 246 -2.28 18.15 6.89
C TYR A 246 -1.59 18.70 8.13
N ASN A 247 -0.40 19.24 7.93
CA ASN A 247 0.42 19.87 8.96
C ASN A 247 0.26 21.39 8.95
N LYS A 248 0.68 22.05 10.02
CA LYS A 248 0.61 23.51 10.24
C LYS A 248 -0.82 24.05 10.40
N ILE A 249 -1.67 23.28 11.06
CA ILE A 249 -3.05 23.71 11.33
C ILE A 249 -3.14 24.90 12.30
N ASP A 250 -2.06 25.21 12.99
CA ASP A 250 -1.89 26.39 13.82
C ASP A 250 -1.94 27.71 13.02
N SER A 251 -1.72 27.63 11.72
CA SER A 251 -1.63 28.79 10.82
C SER A 251 -2.91 29.03 9.98
N ILE A 252 -3.98 28.25 10.21
CA ILE A 252 -5.26 28.34 9.48
C ILE A 252 -6.44 28.51 10.44
N SER A 253 -7.63 28.89 9.93
CA SER A 253 -8.82 29.05 10.73
C SER A 253 -9.41 27.72 11.21
N LEU A 254 -10.18 27.74 12.31
CA LEU A 254 -10.85 26.56 12.84
C LEU A 254 -11.86 25.95 11.86
N GLU A 255 -12.54 26.78 11.07
CA GLU A 255 -13.47 26.33 10.04
C GLU A 255 -12.75 25.53 8.96
N GLU A 256 -11.56 25.98 8.57
CA GLU A 256 -10.75 25.27 7.59
C GLU A 256 -10.17 23.97 8.17
N VAL A 257 -9.75 23.96 9.43
CA VAL A 257 -9.34 22.74 10.13
C VAL A 257 -10.48 21.71 10.17
N ASP A 258 -11.72 22.16 10.49
CA ASP A 258 -12.90 21.27 10.52
C ASP A 258 -13.22 20.73 9.12
N ARG A 259 -13.13 21.56 8.09
CA ARG A 259 -13.30 21.15 6.69
C ARG A 259 -12.33 20.03 6.31
N LEU A 260 -11.03 20.24 6.57
CA LEU A 260 -9.97 19.28 6.25
C LEU A 260 -10.11 18.00 7.07
N ALA A 261 -10.47 18.10 8.34
CA ALA A 261 -10.63 16.94 9.23
C ALA A 261 -11.80 16.02 8.82
N ARG A 262 -12.80 16.53 8.11
CA ARG A 262 -13.94 15.75 7.58
C ARG A 262 -13.62 15.01 6.28
N GLU A 263 -12.52 15.34 5.62
CA GLU A 263 -12.13 14.62 4.40
C GLU A 263 -11.77 13.15 4.68
N PRO A 264 -12.12 12.25 3.76
CA PRO A 264 -11.82 10.82 3.95
C PRO A 264 -10.31 10.59 4.01
N HIS A 265 -9.91 9.70 4.93
CA HIS A 265 -8.51 9.30 5.12
C HIS A 265 -7.56 10.41 5.56
N THR A 266 -8.09 11.45 6.16
CA THR A 266 -7.34 12.65 6.56
C THR A 266 -7.10 12.70 8.07
N VAL A 267 -5.94 13.25 8.45
CA VAL A 267 -5.59 13.65 9.81
C VAL A 267 -4.97 15.04 9.76
N VAL A 268 -5.42 15.92 10.62
CA VAL A 268 -4.92 17.29 10.76
C VAL A 268 -4.01 17.39 11.99
N ILE A 269 -2.80 17.94 11.83
CA ILE A 269 -1.80 18.01 12.90
C ILE A 269 -1.11 19.36 12.92
N SER A 270 -0.49 19.70 14.06
CA SER A 270 0.58 20.68 14.12
C SER A 270 1.82 20.02 14.72
N CYS A 271 2.88 19.91 13.93
CA CYS A 271 4.15 19.45 14.44
C CYS A 271 4.80 20.50 15.36
N GLU A 272 4.52 21.77 15.21
CA GLU A 272 5.09 22.83 16.04
C GLU A 272 4.50 22.82 17.46
N LEU A 273 3.19 22.75 17.56
CA LEU A 273 2.45 22.76 18.83
C LEU A 273 2.13 21.35 19.38
N ASP A 274 2.66 20.29 18.80
CA ASP A 274 2.41 18.89 19.17
C ASP A 274 0.92 18.48 19.16
N LEU A 275 0.09 19.13 18.31
CA LEU A 275 -1.33 18.86 18.24
C LEU A 275 -1.63 17.61 17.41
N ASN A 276 -2.52 16.77 17.92
CA ASN A 276 -3.04 15.56 17.26
C ASN A 276 -2.01 14.49 16.86
N LEU A 277 -0.78 14.52 17.36
CA LEU A 277 0.24 13.50 17.06
C LEU A 277 -0.18 12.10 17.53
N GLU A 278 -0.81 11.99 18.70
CA GLU A 278 -1.33 10.71 19.20
C GLU A 278 -2.51 10.20 18.35
N VAL A 279 -3.34 11.11 17.82
CA VAL A 279 -4.41 10.74 16.88
C VAL A 279 -3.80 10.21 15.57
N LEU A 280 -2.73 10.83 15.07
CA LEU A 280 -2.00 10.35 13.90
C LEU A 280 -1.46 8.93 14.13
N LYS A 281 -0.80 8.64 15.26
CA LYS A 281 -0.33 7.30 15.61
C LYS A 281 -1.46 6.27 15.58
N LYS A 282 -2.59 6.56 16.23
CA LYS A 282 -3.78 5.69 16.22
C LYS A 282 -4.33 5.45 14.80
N ARG A 283 -4.36 6.49 13.95
CA ARG A 283 -4.79 6.36 12.55
C ARG A 283 -3.84 5.54 11.71
N ILE A 284 -2.52 5.68 11.90
CA ILE A 284 -1.51 4.84 11.28
C ILE A 284 -1.77 3.37 11.64
N TRP A 285 -1.94 3.05 12.93
CA TRP A 285 -2.26 1.72 13.40
C TRP A 285 -3.51 1.13 12.73
N GLN A 286 -4.60 1.88 12.74
CA GLN A 286 -5.87 1.46 12.12
C GLN A 286 -5.73 1.19 10.61
N LYS A 287 -4.99 2.04 9.91
CA LYS A 287 -4.79 1.92 8.45
C LYS A 287 -3.86 0.78 8.06
N MET A 288 -2.87 0.48 8.88
CA MET A 288 -1.99 -0.67 8.65
C MET A 288 -2.70 -2.00 8.88
N GLY A 289 -3.85 -1.98 9.56
CA GLY A 289 -4.68 -3.15 9.74
C GLY A 289 -3.98 -4.25 10.55
N PHE A 290 -3.35 -3.88 11.66
CA PHE A 290 -2.79 -4.83 12.60
C PHE A 290 -3.81 -5.26 13.64
N ASN A 291 -3.71 -6.52 14.09
CA ASN A 291 -4.35 -7.05 15.27
C ASN A 291 -3.29 -7.33 16.33
N ARG A 292 -3.56 -6.89 17.54
CA ARG A 292 -2.78 -7.16 18.72
C ARG A 292 -3.42 -8.35 19.44
N ILE A 293 -2.62 -9.37 19.75
CA ILE A 293 -3.07 -10.62 20.37
C ILE A 293 -2.16 -10.91 21.54
N TYR A 294 -2.74 -11.26 22.67
CA TYR A 294 -2.01 -11.59 23.88
C TYR A 294 -1.86 -13.10 24.05
N THR A 295 -0.74 -13.53 24.57
CA THR A 295 -0.48 -14.93 24.84
C THR A 295 -0.65 -15.25 26.32
N LYS A 296 -1.09 -16.49 26.59
CA LYS A 296 -1.28 -16.97 27.96
C LYS A 296 -0.75 -18.40 28.08
N LYS A 297 0.12 -18.65 29.05
CA LYS A 297 0.49 -20.02 29.44
C LYS A 297 -0.66 -20.66 30.21
N ARG A 298 -0.77 -22.00 30.16
CA ARG A 298 -1.80 -22.72 30.90
C ARG A 298 -1.63 -22.48 32.40
N GLY A 299 -2.69 -22.02 33.09
CA GLY A 299 -2.67 -21.74 34.51
C GLY A 299 -2.02 -20.42 34.94
N ALA A 300 -1.44 -19.64 34.00
CA ALA A 300 -0.86 -18.34 34.30
C ALA A 300 -1.80 -17.21 33.84
N GLU A 301 -1.49 -15.98 34.23
CA GLU A 301 -2.14 -14.77 33.73
C GLU A 301 -1.71 -14.44 32.30
N PRO A 302 -2.50 -13.70 31.53
CA PRO A 302 -2.12 -13.23 30.21
C PRO A 302 -0.90 -12.30 30.29
N ASP A 303 0.02 -12.44 29.35
CA ASP A 303 1.10 -11.49 29.16
C ASP A 303 0.59 -10.30 28.36
N LEU A 304 0.33 -9.19 29.05
CA LEU A 304 -0.18 -7.97 28.46
C LEU A 304 0.94 -7.01 28.02
N MET A 305 2.20 -7.30 28.39
CA MET A 305 3.34 -6.42 28.10
C MET A 305 3.99 -6.70 26.74
N ASP A 306 3.90 -7.97 26.27
CA ASP A 306 4.50 -8.38 25.00
C ASP A 306 3.42 -8.97 24.06
N PRO A 307 2.63 -8.11 23.39
CA PRO A 307 1.60 -8.56 22.47
C PRO A 307 2.18 -9.07 21.16
N LEU A 308 1.58 -10.10 20.59
CA LEU A 308 1.84 -10.54 19.23
C LEU A 308 1.09 -9.64 18.25
N ILE A 309 1.79 -9.16 17.23
CA ILE A 309 1.21 -8.31 16.19
C ILE A 309 1.08 -9.09 14.88
N ILE A 310 -0.13 -9.18 14.36
CA ILE A 310 -0.45 -9.93 13.14
C ILE A 310 -1.28 -9.04 12.23
N LYS A 311 -1.08 -9.13 10.90
CA LYS A 311 -1.94 -8.43 9.94
C LYS A 311 -3.37 -8.97 9.99
N LYS A 312 -4.34 -8.07 10.01
CA LYS A 312 -5.77 -8.41 10.09
C LYS A 312 -6.24 -9.34 8.97
N THR A 313 -5.66 -9.21 7.77
CA THR A 313 -5.93 -10.07 6.62
C THR A 313 -5.50 -11.52 6.82
N GLU A 314 -4.47 -11.74 7.65
CA GLU A 314 -3.84 -13.04 7.92
C GLU A 314 -4.09 -13.50 9.36
N ALA A 315 -4.98 -12.85 10.11
CA ALA A 315 -5.20 -13.07 11.53
C ALA A 315 -5.92 -14.40 11.81
N THR A 316 -5.22 -15.50 11.56
CA THR A 316 -5.65 -16.85 11.89
C THR A 316 -4.82 -17.43 13.04
N MET A 317 -5.34 -18.46 13.73
CA MET A 317 -4.59 -19.17 14.77
C MET A 317 -3.29 -19.79 14.21
N GLU A 318 -3.29 -20.16 12.95
CA GLU A 318 -2.11 -20.62 12.23
C GLU A 318 -1.02 -19.55 12.19
N ALA A 319 -1.37 -18.33 11.79
CA ALA A 319 -0.43 -17.19 11.78
C ALA A 319 0.06 -16.82 13.18
N VAL A 320 -0.78 -16.96 14.22
CA VAL A 320 -0.35 -16.82 15.63
C VAL A 320 0.73 -17.84 15.98
N CYS A 321 0.54 -19.11 15.63
CA CYS A 321 1.53 -20.15 15.88
C CYS A 321 2.84 -19.88 15.14
N ASP A 322 2.78 -19.48 13.87
CA ASP A 322 3.95 -19.18 13.04
C ASP A 322 4.73 -17.96 13.53
N SER A 323 4.03 -16.95 14.10
CA SER A 323 4.68 -15.74 14.66
C SER A 323 5.44 -16.04 15.96
N ILE A 324 5.00 -17.03 16.75
CA ILE A 324 5.71 -17.45 17.96
C ILE A 324 6.91 -18.34 17.59
N HIS A 325 6.65 -19.42 16.89
CA HIS A 325 7.70 -20.34 16.43
C HIS A 325 7.15 -21.31 15.39
N ARG A 326 7.84 -21.49 14.25
CA ARG A 326 7.42 -22.38 13.14
C ARG A 326 7.14 -23.82 13.56
N GLY A 327 7.84 -24.33 14.59
CA GLY A 327 7.65 -25.70 15.10
C GLY A 327 6.34 -25.91 15.87
N ILE A 328 5.70 -24.85 16.37
CA ILE A 328 4.45 -24.96 17.17
C ILE A 328 3.30 -25.45 16.28
N LYS A 329 3.23 -25.00 15.03
CA LYS A 329 2.20 -25.43 14.07
C LYS A 329 2.16 -26.96 13.90
N HIS A 330 3.30 -27.62 13.79
CA HIS A 330 3.37 -29.06 13.61
C HIS A 330 2.98 -29.86 14.88
N LYS A 331 3.23 -29.27 16.05
CA LYS A 331 2.86 -29.85 17.35
C LYS A 331 1.50 -29.35 17.86
N PHE A 332 0.80 -28.55 17.12
CA PHE A 332 -0.48 -27.96 17.53
C PHE A 332 -1.53 -29.04 17.80
N LYS A 333 -2.23 -28.94 18.95
CA LYS A 333 -3.36 -29.80 19.30
C LYS A 333 -4.67 -29.03 19.24
N TYR A 334 -4.76 -27.95 19.98
CA TYR A 334 -5.84 -26.95 19.97
C TYR A 334 -5.36 -25.67 20.65
N ALA A 335 -6.07 -24.57 20.46
CA ALA A 335 -5.89 -23.37 21.26
C ALA A 335 -7.18 -23.05 22.01
N VAL A 336 -7.04 -22.30 23.08
CA VAL A 336 -8.17 -21.72 23.81
C VAL A 336 -8.08 -20.21 23.63
N VAL A 337 -9.17 -19.61 23.16
CA VAL A 337 -9.27 -18.17 22.87
C VAL A 337 -10.30 -17.53 23.78
N TRP A 338 -9.96 -16.39 24.35
CA TRP A 338 -10.82 -15.48 25.09
C TRP A 338 -10.81 -14.12 24.42
N GLY A 339 -11.96 -13.50 24.27
CA GLY A 339 -12.09 -12.18 23.68
C GLY A 339 -13.18 -12.10 22.63
N LYS A 340 -13.02 -11.16 21.70
CA LYS A 340 -14.06 -10.81 20.72
C LYS A 340 -14.32 -11.91 19.68
N SER A 341 -13.34 -12.75 19.37
CA SER A 341 -13.52 -13.86 18.42
C SER A 341 -14.18 -15.09 19.07
N SER A 342 -14.21 -15.15 20.39
CA SER A 342 -14.86 -16.24 21.13
C SER A 342 -16.38 -16.06 21.14
N LYS A 343 -17.12 -17.14 20.80
CA LYS A 343 -18.59 -17.16 20.87
C LYS A 343 -19.11 -17.27 22.29
N PHE A 344 -18.30 -17.72 23.25
CA PHE A 344 -18.70 -18.08 24.63
C PHE A 344 -18.06 -17.16 25.67
N ASN A 345 -17.77 -15.92 25.32
CA ASN A 345 -17.19 -14.93 26.23
C ASN A 345 -18.11 -14.77 27.50
N PRO A 346 -17.60 -14.80 28.75
CA PRO A 346 -16.19 -14.76 29.16
C PRO A 346 -15.45 -16.12 29.18
N GLN A 347 -16.11 -17.21 28.85
CA GLN A 347 -15.49 -18.53 28.85
C GLN A 347 -14.57 -18.71 27.64
N GLY A 348 -13.43 -19.40 27.81
CA GLY A 348 -12.51 -19.71 26.74
C GLY A 348 -13.09 -20.72 25.75
N GLN A 349 -12.96 -20.43 24.47
CA GLN A 349 -13.39 -21.33 23.38
C GLN A 349 -12.22 -22.13 22.86
N ARG A 350 -12.37 -23.48 22.73
CA ARG A 350 -11.40 -24.30 22.02
C ARG A 350 -11.53 -24.12 20.52
N VAL A 351 -10.41 -23.87 19.85
CA VAL A 351 -10.36 -23.56 18.42
C VAL A 351 -9.24 -24.30 17.72
N GLY A 352 -9.39 -24.46 16.40
CA GLY A 352 -8.39 -25.04 15.50
C GLY A 352 -7.53 -23.95 14.83
N LEU A 353 -6.62 -24.38 13.94
CA LEU A 353 -5.67 -23.49 13.22
C LEU A 353 -6.36 -22.46 12.31
N THR A 354 -7.50 -22.79 11.73
CA THR A 354 -8.23 -21.91 10.79
C THR A 354 -9.08 -20.83 11.47
N HIS A 355 -9.16 -20.84 12.82
CA HIS A 355 -9.94 -19.84 13.56
C HIS A 355 -9.35 -18.45 13.35
N LYS A 356 -10.21 -17.48 13.04
CA LYS A 356 -9.84 -16.08 12.89
C LYS A 356 -9.84 -15.38 14.25
N VAL A 357 -8.70 -14.83 14.64
CA VAL A 357 -8.53 -14.08 15.88
C VAL A 357 -8.81 -12.59 15.67
N ALA A 358 -9.34 -11.94 16.69
CA ALA A 358 -9.69 -10.54 16.67
C ALA A 358 -8.71 -9.70 17.50
N GLN A 359 -8.83 -8.36 17.39
CA GLN A 359 -8.07 -7.41 18.20
C GLN A 359 -8.32 -7.64 19.71
N ASP A 360 -7.23 -7.68 20.46
CA ASP A 360 -7.19 -7.86 21.91
C ASP A 360 -7.68 -9.23 22.42
N ASP A 361 -7.68 -10.26 21.56
CA ASP A 361 -7.93 -11.63 22.01
C ASP A 361 -6.74 -12.17 22.81
N VAL A 362 -7.05 -12.97 23.82
CA VAL A 362 -6.07 -13.73 24.60
C VAL A 362 -6.06 -15.18 24.12
N VAL A 363 -4.88 -15.71 23.86
CA VAL A 363 -4.71 -17.05 23.27
C VAL A 363 -3.82 -17.92 24.14
N SER A 364 -4.28 -19.16 24.43
CA SER A 364 -3.45 -20.19 25.05
C SER A 364 -3.33 -21.39 24.11
N ILE A 365 -2.11 -21.67 23.66
CA ILE A 365 -1.82 -22.75 22.70
C ILE A 365 -1.46 -24.03 23.47
N VAL A 366 -2.09 -25.14 23.10
CA VAL A 366 -1.82 -26.47 23.64
C VAL A 366 -1.20 -27.31 22.53
N THR A 367 0.01 -27.80 22.80
CA THR A 367 0.76 -28.66 21.87
C THR A 367 0.58 -30.14 22.21
N LYS A 368 0.80 -30.98 21.21
CA LYS A 368 1.00 -32.43 21.43
C LYS A 368 2.34 -32.60 22.14
N VAL A 369 2.39 -33.49 23.11
CA VAL A 369 3.63 -33.89 23.82
C VAL A 369 4.53 -34.69 22.87
#